data_7ac005942691f0265638e298a0566f0d
#
_entry.id   7ac005942691f0265638e298a0566f0d
#
_cell.length_a   1.000
_cell.length_b   1.000
_cell.length_c   1.000
_cell.angle_alpha   90.00
_cell.angle_beta   90.00
_cell.angle_gamma   90.00
#
_symmetry.space_group_name_H-M   'P 1'
#
loop_
_entity.id
_entity.type
_entity.pdbx_description
1 polymer ?
#
loop_
_entity_poly.entity_id
_entity_poly.type
_entity_poly.pdbx_seq_one_letter_code
_entity_poly.pdbx_strand_id
1 'polypeptide(L)'
;MNYKNIKIEKRGNYAIIQIANNKNNSLDEKTLNEIANATKHLNKTKEIKCIGLIGGSKFFSPGADIKELEKLNSKQAKKQKLFSNIDKLKDIDIPIIAFVNGYALGGGFELALSSDLIIASDNAKFGLPEINLGLIPGIGGTQKTKKFTSNQNIKYLAMSGDIINAETAMKFGIVSQIIPKENFNDFIIEFLIKISSKPKKSLQIIKKLVNLETNSKNALQKERQEFYKLLDSKNKKIGIKSFILKKTPVWD
;
A
#
# COMPACT_ATOMS: atom_id res chain seq x y z
N MET A 1 4.24 21.46 1.23
CA MET A 1 2.79 21.23 1.44
C MET A 1 2.58 20.95 2.92
N ASN A 2 1.69 21.69 3.56
CA ASN A 2 1.32 21.42 4.96
C ASN A 2 0.10 20.50 4.98
N TYR A 3 0.29 19.30 5.48
CA TYR A 3 -0.78 18.33 5.73
C TYR A 3 -1.16 18.39 7.21
N LYS A 4 -2.45 18.20 7.50
CA LYS A 4 -2.96 18.25 8.87
C LYS A 4 -3.10 16.87 9.49
N ASN A 5 -3.50 15.90 8.68
CA ASN A 5 -3.88 14.55 9.12
C ASN A 5 -2.83 13.48 8.78
N ILE A 6 -1.77 13.88 8.09
CA ILE A 6 -0.63 12.98 7.81
C ILE A 6 0.69 13.71 8.07
N LYS A 7 1.73 12.92 8.33
CA LYS A 7 3.12 13.41 8.37
C LYS A 7 3.89 12.78 7.21
N ILE A 8 4.79 13.55 6.60
CA ILE A 8 5.68 13.05 5.54
C ILE A 8 7.11 13.22 5.99
N GLU A 9 7.84 12.13 5.94
CA GLU A 9 9.27 12.11 6.15
C GLU A 9 9.97 11.63 4.88
N LYS A 10 10.88 12.46 4.33
CA LYS A 10 11.72 12.09 3.20
C LYS A 10 13.12 11.76 3.69
N ARG A 11 13.63 10.57 3.32
CA ARG A 11 14.97 10.11 3.68
C ARG A 11 15.67 9.57 2.42
N GLY A 12 16.57 10.36 1.85
CA GLY A 12 17.27 9.96 0.63
C GLY A 12 16.30 9.58 -0.50
N ASN A 13 16.28 8.30 -0.86
CA ASN A 13 15.53 7.79 -2.01
C ASN A 13 14.15 7.21 -1.67
N TYR A 14 13.67 7.31 -0.44
CA TYR A 14 12.33 6.89 -0.03
C TYR A 14 11.62 7.96 0.78
N ALA A 15 10.32 7.80 0.92
CA ALA A 15 9.51 8.62 1.80
C ALA A 15 8.60 7.75 2.66
N ILE A 16 8.27 8.24 3.85
CA ILE A 16 7.27 7.65 4.73
C ILE A 16 6.08 8.60 4.81
N ILE A 17 4.89 8.09 4.59
CA ILE A 17 3.62 8.76 4.89
C ILE A 17 3.08 8.12 6.15
N GLN A 18 3.00 8.89 7.22
CA GLN A 18 2.39 8.46 8.48
C GLN A 18 0.99 9.04 8.61
N ILE A 19 0.00 8.18 8.81
CA ILE A 19 -1.35 8.61 9.19
C ILE A 19 -1.25 9.15 10.62
N ALA A 20 -1.68 10.40 10.83
CA ALA A 20 -1.59 11.10 12.09
C ALA A 20 -2.88 11.89 12.37
N ASN A 21 -4.03 11.32 11.95
CA ASN A 21 -5.35 11.89 12.17
C ASN A 21 -5.90 11.42 13.52
N ASN A 22 -6.14 12.37 14.44
CA ASN A 22 -6.64 12.14 15.79
C ASN A 22 -5.89 11.02 16.56
N LYS A 23 -6.44 10.55 17.68
CA LYS A 23 -5.84 9.50 18.52
C LYS A 23 -5.87 8.10 17.88
N ASN A 24 -6.76 7.86 16.92
CA ASN A 24 -7.04 6.52 16.40
C ASN A 24 -6.71 6.36 14.92
N ASN A 25 -6.29 7.41 14.19
CA ASN A 25 -6.05 7.37 12.75
C ASN A 25 -7.29 6.98 11.92
N SER A 26 -8.49 7.45 12.30
CA SER A 26 -9.69 7.27 11.48
C SER A 26 -9.53 7.98 10.13
N LEU A 27 -10.13 7.41 9.09
CA LEU A 27 -10.07 7.93 7.73
C LEU A 27 -11.32 8.76 7.44
N ASP A 28 -11.17 10.08 7.53
CA ASP A 28 -12.11 11.04 6.97
C ASP A 28 -11.75 11.36 5.50
N GLU A 29 -12.64 12.05 4.81
CA GLU A 29 -12.41 12.46 3.41
C GLU A 29 -11.11 13.26 3.28
N LYS A 30 -10.82 14.14 4.24
CA LYS A 30 -9.62 14.97 4.22
C LYS A 30 -8.34 14.14 4.33
N THR A 31 -8.30 13.15 5.22
CA THR A 31 -7.16 12.25 5.39
C THR A 31 -6.89 11.46 4.11
N LEU A 32 -7.95 10.91 3.49
CA LEU A 32 -7.82 10.19 2.22
C LEU A 32 -7.30 11.10 1.09
N ASN A 33 -7.78 12.35 1.04
CA ASN A 33 -7.31 13.35 0.09
C ASN A 33 -5.84 13.72 0.32
N GLU A 34 -5.43 13.89 1.56
CA GLU A 34 -4.05 14.20 1.92
C GLU A 34 -3.12 13.05 1.54
N ILE A 35 -3.48 11.79 1.84
CA ILE A 35 -2.71 10.60 1.44
C ILE A 35 -2.55 10.54 -0.09
N ALA A 36 -3.65 10.69 -0.83
CA ALA A 36 -3.62 10.63 -2.29
C ALA A 36 -2.77 11.76 -2.91
N ASN A 37 -2.89 12.98 -2.41
CA ASN A 37 -2.11 14.12 -2.90
C ASN A 37 -0.63 13.98 -2.54
N ALA A 38 -0.30 13.54 -1.33
CA ALA A 38 1.06 13.26 -0.90
C ALA A 38 1.71 12.18 -1.76
N THR A 39 1.03 11.08 -1.96
CA THR A 39 1.51 9.95 -2.78
C THR A 39 1.75 10.39 -4.22
N LYS A 40 0.82 11.15 -4.81
CA LYS A 40 0.97 11.71 -6.17
C LYS A 40 2.16 12.66 -6.28
N HIS A 41 2.38 13.51 -5.27
CA HIS A 41 3.54 14.41 -5.23
C HIS A 41 4.85 13.62 -5.16
N LEU A 42 4.93 12.65 -4.26
CA LEU A 42 6.11 11.80 -4.08
C LEU A 42 6.42 10.97 -5.33
N ASN A 43 5.40 10.46 -6.02
CA ASN A 43 5.56 9.73 -7.30
C ASN A 43 6.27 10.56 -8.38
N LYS A 44 5.99 11.88 -8.41
CA LYS A 44 6.62 12.82 -9.34
C LYS A 44 8.01 13.30 -8.91
N THR A 45 8.39 13.07 -7.65
CA THR A 45 9.70 13.46 -7.12
C THR A 45 10.76 12.48 -7.68
N LYS A 46 11.76 13.02 -8.39
CA LYS A 46 12.76 12.23 -9.13
C LYS A 46 13.52 11.27 -8.21
N GLU A 47 13.92 11.75 -7.07
CA GLU A 47 14.74 11.03 -6.10
C GLU A 47 13.99 9.91 -5.39
N ILE A 48 12.67 10.06 -5.20
CA ILE A 48 11.87 9.08 -4.44
C ILE A 48 11.58 7.85 -5.29
N LYS A 49 11.94 6.68 -4.78
CA LYS A 49 11.83 5.39 -5.47
C LYS A 49 10.78 4.46 -4.85
N CYS A 50 10.41 4.66 -3.58
CA CYS A 50 9.32 3.94 -2.93
C CYS A 50 8.72 4.76 -1.78
N ILE A 51 7.53 4.37 -1.35
CA ILE A 51 6.80 4.99 -0.25
C ILE A 51 6.44 3.94 0.78
N GLY A 52 6.78 4.19 2.05
CA GLY A 52 6.22 3.48 3.20
C GLY A 52 4.95 4.19 3.68
N LEU A 53 3.88 3.43 3.89
CA LEU A 53 2.65 3.91 4.51
C LEU A 53 2.55 3.28 5.90
N ILE A 54 2.51 4.11 6.94
CA ILE A 54 2.45 3.68 8.33
C ILE A 54 1.30 4.35 9.08
N GLY A 55 0.86 3.72 10.15
CA GLY A 55 -0.06 4.32 11.14
C GLY A 55 0.62 4.57 12.48
N GLY A 56 -0.12 4.41 13.56
CA GLY A 56 0.39 4.45 14.93
C GLY A 56 0.65 3.04 15.49
N SER A 57 1.12 2.98 16.73
CA SER A 57 1.45 1.70 17.40
C SER A 57 0.22 0.86 17.79
N LYS A 58 -0.94 1.49 18.00
CA LYS A 58 -2.19 0.80 18.35
C LYS A 58 -3.10 0.64 17.14
N PHE A 59 -3.11 1.63 16.26
CA PHE A 59 -3.93 1.65 15.05
C PHE A 59 -3.08 2.06 13.86
N PHE A 60 -3.01 1.18 12.87
CA PHE A 60 -2.70 1.62 11.52
C PHE A 60 -3.84 2.54 11.07
N SER A 61 -5.06 2.02 11.05
CA SER A 61 -6.30 2.77 10.95
C SER A 61 -7.51 1.87 11.26
N PRO A 62 -8.48 2.32 12.07
CA PRO A 62 -9.73 1.58 12.34
C PRO A 62 -10.74 1.73 11.20
N GLY A 63 -10.42 2.47 10.14
CA GLY A 63 -11.33 2.75 9.02
C GLY A 63 -12.02 4.10 9.11
N ALA A 64 -13.19 4.20 8.51
CA ALA A 64 -13.94 5.44 8.39
C ALA A 64 -14.34 6.04 9.75
N ASP A 65 -14.45 7.36 9.80
CA ASP A 65 -15.06 8.04 10.95
C ASP A 65 -16.56 7.76 10.94
N ILE A 66 -17.03 7.01 11.96
CA ILE A 66 -18.43 6.60 12.10
C ILE A 66 -19.37 7.81 12.21
N LYS A 67 -18.93 8.89 12.85
CA LYS A 67 -19.72 10.11 12.98
C LYS A 67 -19.92 10.85 11.64
N GLU A 68 -18.94 10.73 10.75
CA GLU A 68 -19.09 11.24 9.38
C GLU A 68 -20.02 10.34 8.56
N LEU A 69 -19.88 9.01 8.67
CA LEU A 69 -20.75 8.06 7.99
C LEU A 69 -22.22 8.21 8.39
N GLU A 70 -22.49 8.43 9.66
CA GLU A 70 -23.87 8.64 10.18
C GLU A 70 -24.60 9.79 9.45
N LYS A 71 -23.86 10.83 9.07
CA LYS A 71 -24.42 12.03 8.41
C LYS A 71 -24.57 11.88 6.90
N LEU A 72 -24.00 10.82 6.31
CA LEU A 72 -23.96 10.64 4.87
C LEU A 72 -25.16 9.83 4.38
N ASN A 73 -25.80 10.33 3.32
CA ASN A 73 -26.70 9.55 2.49
C ASN A 73 -26.09 9.30 1.09
N SER A 74 -26.73 8.44 0.31
CA SER A 74 -26.24 8.05 -1.02
C SER A 74 -26.04 9.23 -1.98
N LYS A 75 -26.93 10.24 -1.92
CA LYS A 75 -26.85 11.44 -2.77
C LYS A 75 -25.65 12.30 -2.41
N GLN A 76 -25.39 12.49 -1.12
CA GLN A 76 -24.25 13.25 -0.61
C GLN A 76 -22.93 12.53 -0.93
N ALA A 77 -22.83 11.21 -0.66
CA ALA A 77 -21.65 10.41 -0.94
C ALA A 77 -21.27 10.45 -2.44
N LYS A 78 -22.27 10.34 -3.34
CA LYS A 78 -22.05 10.46 -4.80
C LYS A 78 -21.59 11.86 -5.19
N LYS A 79 -22.21 12.93 -4.64
CA LYS A 79 -21.83 14.32 -4.93
C LYS A 79 -20.41 14.63 -4.48
N GLN A 80 -19.99 14.14 -3.32
CA GLN A 80 -18.64 14.31 -2.76
C GLN A 80 -17.59 13.45 -3.47
N LYS A 81 -18.02 12.45 -4.30
CA LYS A 81 -17.10 11.49 -4.94
C LYS A 81 -16.19 10.80 -3.90
N LEU A 82 -16.79 10.37 -2.78
CA LEU A 82 -16.15 9.94 -1.53
C LEU A 82 -14.89 9.08 -1.72
N PHE A 83 -14.83 8.22 -2.74
CA PHE A 83 -13.73 7.29 -2.96
C PHE A 83 -12.76 7.70 -4.09
N SER A 84 -13.09 8.78 -4.84
CA SER A 84 -12.37 9.10 -6.09
C SER A 84 -10.88 9.40 -5.91
N ASN A 85 -10.47 9.86 -4.73
CA ASN A 85 -9.08 10.21 -4.49
C ASN A 85 -8.24 9.00 -4.11
N ILE A 86 -8.79 8.08 -3.32
CA ILE A 86 -8.08 6.85 -2.96
C ILE A 86 -7.93 5.91 -4.18
N ASP A 87 -8.88 5.96 -5.12
CA ASP A 87 -8.80 5.20 -6.36
C ASP A 87 -7.59 5.61 -7.22
N LYS A 88 -7.08 6.83 -7.06
CA LYS A 88 -5.89 7.33 -7.77
C LYS A 88 -4.58 6.70 -7.27
N LEU A 89 -4.59 5.98 -6.15
CA LEU A 89 -3.40 5.25 -5.69
C LEU A 89 -2.96 4.17 -6.69
N LYS A 90 -3.90 3.62 -7.48
CA LYS A 90 -3.58 2.67 -8.56
C LYS A 90 -2.70 3.26 -9.66
N ASP A 91 -2.70 4.60 -9.84
CA ASP A 91 -1.97 5.31 -10.88
C ASP A 91 -0.54 5.71 -10.42
N ILE A 92 -0.14 5.29 -9.25
CA ILE A 92 1.20 5.55 -8.70
C ILE A 92 2.17 4.51 -9.23
N ASP A 93 3.23 4.96 -9.88
CA ASP A 93 4.21 4.07 -10.54
C ASP A 93 5.22 3.47 -9.59
N ILE A 94 5.64 4.22 -8.54
CA ILE A 94 6.61 3.72 -7.56
C ILE A 94 5.94 2.79 -6.54
N PRO A 95 6.66 1.81 -5.98
CA PRO A 95 6.14 0.92 -4.94
C PRO A 95 5.61 1.67 -3.72
N ILE A 96 4.44 1.24 -3.24
CA ILE A 96 3.86 1.63 -1.95
C ILE A 96 3.84 0.39 -1.06
N ILE A 97 4.43 0.47 0.11
CA ILE A 97 4.47 -0.61 1.10
C ILE A 97 3.69 -0.17 2.34
N ALA A 98 2.63 -0.89 2.69
CA ALA A 98 1.93 -0.69 3.94
C ALA A 98 2.62 -1.47 5.06
N PHE A 99 3.02 -0.77 6.12
CA PHE A 99 3.55 -1.34 7.33
C PHE A 99 2.50 -1.23 8.43
N VAL A 100 1.87 -2.36 8.73
CA VAL A 100 0.71 -2.41 9.63
C VAL A 100 1.13 -2.80 11.02
N ASN A 101 0.94 -1.89 11.97
CA ASN A 101 1.10 -2.12 13.41
C ASN A 101 -0.25 -1.88 14.10
N GLY A 102 -0.70 -2.84 14.92
CA GLY A 102 -2.02 -2.80 15.55
C GLY A 102 -3.17 -2.99 14.55
N TYR A 103 -4.27 -2.29 14.73
CA TYR A 103 -5.50 -2.53 13.98
C TYR A 103 -5.51 -1.84 12.62
N ALA A 104 -5.81 -2.61 11.58
CA ALA A 104 -6.19 -2.17 10.23
C ALA A 104 -7.58 -2.74 9.92
N LEU A 105 -8.64 -1.93 10.10
CA LEU A 105 -10.03 -2.39 10.00
C LEU A 105 -10.81 -1.59 8.97
N GLY A 106 -11.75 -2.22 8.30
CA GLY A 106 -12.62 -1.58 7.30
C GLY A 106 -11.81 -0.79 6.29
N GLY A 107 -12.15 0.49 6.10
CA GLY A 107 -11.42 1.41 5.22
C GLY A 107 -9.91 1.48 5.49
N GLY A 108 -9.46 1.25 6.73
CA GLY A 108 -8.03 1.18 7.08
C GLY A 108 -7.37 -0.06 6.49
N PHE A 109 -8.03 -1.19 6.53
CA PHE A 109 -7.55 -2.40 5.86
C PHE A 109 -7.62 -2.25 4.33
N GLU A 110 -8.68 -1.65 3.80
CA GLU A 110 -8.81 -1.36 2.38
C GLU A 110 -7.71 -0.42 1.85
N LEU A 111 -7.27 0.54 2.69
CA LEU A 111 -6.12 1.40 2.40
C LEU A 111 -4.81 0.59 2.34
N ALA A 112 -4.58 -0.32 3.29
CA ALA A 112 -3.43 -1.23 3.24
C ALA A 112 -3.46 -2.12 1.98
N LEU A 113 -4.63 -2.67 1.60
CA LEU A 113 -4.84 -3.44 0.37
C LEU A 113 -4.66 -2.62 -0.92
N SER A 114 -4.60 -1.30 -0.82
CA SER A 114 -4.29 -0.42 -1.96
C SER A 114 -2.79 -0.25 -2.18
N SER A 115 -1.97 -0.78 -1.28
CA SER A 115 -0.52 -0.83 -1.41
C SER A 115 -0.06 -2.05 -2.22
N ASP A 116 1.20 -2.07 -2.63
CA ASP A 116 1.76 -3.18 -3.40
C ASP A 116 2.16 -4.36 -2.52
N LEU A 117 2.56 -4.06 -1.28
CA LEU A 117 2.94 -5.05 -0.27
C LEU A 117 2.35 -4.64 1.08
N ILE A 118 1.98 -5.64 1.88
CA ILE A 118 1.61 -5.47 3.28
C ILE A 118 2.60 -6.25 4.15
N ILE A 119 3.30 -5.54 5.02
CA ILE A 119 4.17 -6.11 6.04
C ILE A 119 3.56 -5.79 7.39
N ALA A 120 3.43 -6.78 8.24
CA ALA A 120 2.74 -6.66 9.51
C ALA A 120 3.68 -6.80 10.70
N SER A 121 3.42 -6.06 11.77
CA SER A 121 3.90 -6.43 13.08
C SER A 121 3.11 -7.65 13.59
N ASP A 122 3.70 -8.46 14.45
CA ASP A 122 3.08 -9.66 15.04
C ASP A 122 1.78 -9.36 15.82
N ASN A 123 1.65 -8.14 16.35
CA ASN A 123 0.44 -7.68 17.02
C ASN A 123 -0.65 -7.13 16.05
N ALA A 124 -0.39 -7.13 14.75
CA ALA A 124 -1.33 -6.57 13.77
C ALA A 124 -2.63 -7.37 13.69
N LYS A 125 -3.74 -6.65 13.47
CA LYS A 125 -5.10 -7.20 13.34
C LYS A 125 -5.75 -6.61 12.08
N PHE A 126 -6.45 -7.47 11.35
CA PHE A 126 -7.08 -7.14 10.07
C PHE A 126 -8.54 -7.57 10.06
N GLY A 127 -9.42 -6.81 9.41
CA GLY A 127 -10.82 -7.19 9.27
C GLY A 127 -11.62 -6.26 8.39
N LEU A 128 -12.76 -6.75 7.91
CA LEU A 128 -13.76 -6.01 7.15
C LEU A 128 -15.10 -6.02 7.92
N PRO A 129 -15.21 -5.28 9.05
CA PRO A 129 -16.33 -5.37 9.97
C PRO A 129 -17.56 -4.55 9.52
N GLU A 130 -17.61 -4.03 8.30
CA GLU A 130 -18.67 -3.17 7.78
C GLU A 130 -20.06 -3.81 7.87
N ILE A 131 -20.14 -5.15 7.79
CA ILE A 131 -21.38 -5.93 7.90
C ILE A 131 -22.10 -5.68 9.25
N ASN A 132 -21.33 -5.45 10.32
CA ASN A 132 -21.88 -5.16 11.65
C ASN A 132 -22.57 -3.78 11.73
N LEU A 133 -22.38 -2.94 10.70
CA LEU A 133 -23.03 -1.64 10.55
C LEU A 133 -24.13 -1.67 9.47
N GLY A 134 -24.49 -2.84 8.93
CA GLY A 134 -25.39 -2.95 7.79
C GLY A 134 -24.83 -2.40 6.49
N LEU A 135 -23.48 -2.32 6.39
CA LEU A 135 -22.74 -1.81 5.24
C LEU A 135 -21.87 -2.91 4.63
N ILE A 136 -21.20 -2.55 3.54
CA ILE A 136 -20.16 -3.38 2.89
C ILE A 136 -18.87 -2.56 2.73
N PRO A 137 -17.71 -3.18 2.53
CA PRO A 137 -16.49 -2.48 2.18
C PRO A 137 -16.66 -1.56 0.98
N GLY A 138 -16.25 -0.31 1.07
CA GLY A 138 -16.50 0.73 0.05
C GLY A 138 -15.27 1.17 -0.73
N ILE A 139 -14.05 0.95 -0.20
CA ILE A 139 -12.80 1.38 -0.82
C ILE A 139 -12.15 0.24 -1.63
N GLY A 140 -12.84 -0.88 -1.79
CA GLY A 140 -12.43 -2.00 -2.61
C GLY A 140 -12.05 -3.27 -1.84
N GLY A 141 -12.46 -3.41 -0.57
CA GLY A 141 -12.17 -4.60 0.26
C GLY A 141 -12.59 -5.91 -0.40
N THR A 142 -13.72 -5.94 -1.10
CA THR A 142 -14.17 -7.13 -1.83
C THR A 142 -13.43 -7.35 -3.17
N GLN A 143 -12.87 -6.31 -3.77
CA GLN A 143 -12.24 -6.39 -5.10
C GLN A 143 -10.72 -6.44 -5.03
N LYS A 144 -10.10 -5.57 -4.22
CA LYS A 144 -8.64 -5.51 -4.08
C LYS A 144 -8.08 -6.76 -3.40
N THR A 145 -8.80 -7.30 -2.42
CA THR A 145 -8.39 -8.52 -1.69
C THR A 145 -8.26 -9.74 -2.61
N LYS A 146 -8.98 -9.78 -3.75
CA LYS A 146 -8.84 -10.85 -4.76
C LYS A 146 -7.42 -10.98 -5.32
N LYS A 147 -6.61 -9.95 -5.23
CA LYS A 147 -5.21 -9.99 -5.66
C LYS A 147 -4.31 -10.76 -4.69
N PHE A 148 -4.75 -10.94 -3.47
CA PHE A 148 -3.95 -11.51 -2.39
C PHE A 148 -4.45 -12.88 -1.94
N THR A 149 -5.77 -13.12 -2.01
CA THR A 149 -6.36 -14.32 -1.42
C THR A 149 -7.56 -14.85 -2.20
N SER A 150 -8.03 -16.04 -1.81
CA SER A 150 -9.18 -16.70 -2.43
C SER A 150 -10.50 -15.96 -2.18
N ASN A 151 -11.47 -16.14 -3.08
CA ASN A 151 -12.82 -15.63 -2.90
C ASN A 151 -13.49 -16.15 -1.61
N GLN A 152 -13.12 -17.34 -1.14
CA GLN A 152 -13.65 -17.92 0.09
C GLN A 152 -13.17 -17.13 1.32
N ASN A 153 -11.89 -16.80 1.39
CA ASN A 153 -11.33 -16.01 2.49
C ASN A 153 -11.92 -14.58 2.51
N ILE A 154 -12.17 -13.99 1.33
CA ILE A 154 -12.81 -12.67 1.24
C ILE A 154 -14.24 -12.73 1.77
N LYS A 155 -15.01 -13.75 1.36
CA LYS A 155 -16.38 -13.96 1.86
C LYS A 155 -16.37 -14.16 3.38
N TYR A 156 -15.45 -14.97 3.88
CA TYR A 156 -15.30 -15.16 5.33
C TYR A 156 -15.10 -13.81 6.04
N LEU A 157 -14.09 -13.03 5.66
CA LEU A 157 -13.79 -11.74 6.29
C LEU A 157 -14.96 -10.74 6.19
N ALA A 158 -15.56 -10.61 5.00
CA ALA A 158 -16.57 -9.57 4.76
C ALA A 158 -17.98 -9.97 5.25
N MET A 159 -18.31 -11.27 5.31
CA MET A 159 -19.63 -11.75 5.74
C MET A 159 -19.68 -12.01 7.24
N SER A 160 -18.59 -12.47 7.86
CA SER A 160 -18.54 -12.64 9.32
C SER A 160 -18.25 -11.32 10.03
N GLY A 161 -17.50 -10.42 9.42
CA GLY A 161 -16.97 -9.22 10.05
C GLY A 161 -15.88 -9.52 11.09
N ASP A 162 -15.32 -10.71 11.06
CA ASP A 162 -14.30 -11.15 12.01
C ASP A 162 -12.98 -10.39 11.84
N ILE A 163 -12.28 -10.26 12.96
CA ILE A 163 -10.93 -9.70 13.01
C ILE A 163 -9.94 -10.85 13.11
N ILE A 164 -9.03 -10.93 12.16
CA ILE A 164 -7.95 -11.92 12.10
C ILE A 164 -6.62 -11.34 12.56
N ASN A 165 -5.72 -12.18 13.08
CA ASN A 165 -4.36 -11.81 13.46
C ASN A 165 -3.42 -11.81 12.24
N ALA A 166 -2.19 -11.34 12.45
CA ALA A 166 -1.16 -11.27 11.41
C ALA A 166 -0.84 -12.65 10.80
N GLU A 167 -0.78 -13.71 11.62
CA GLU A 167 -0.50 -15.08 11.16
C GLU A 167 -1.59 -15.60 10.22
N THR A 168 -2.86 -15.41 10.59
CA THR A 168 -3.98 -15.79 9.73
C THR A 168 -3.99 -14.97 8.45
N ALA A 169 -3.71 -13.66 8.51
CA ALA A 169 -3.60 -12.81 7.35
C ALA A 169 -2.44 -13.24 6.42
N MET A 170 -1.32 -13.72 6.98
CA MET A 170 -0.21 -14.29 6.21
C MET A 170 -0.60 -15.65 5.58
N LYS A 171 -1.28 -16.54 6.33
CA LYS A 171 -1.82 -17.80 5.78
C LYS A 171 -2.81 -17.55 4.65
N PHE A 172 -3.56 -16.46 4.70
CA PHE A 172 -4.46 -16.05 3.61
C PHE A 172 -3.72 -15.43 2.41
N GLY A 173 -2.40 -15.20 2.51
CA GLY A 173 -1.61 -14.55 1.45
C GLY A 173 -1.73 -13.03 1.41
N ILE A 174 -2.38 -12.41 2.39
CA ILE A 174 -2.59 -10.96 2.46
C ILE A 174 -1.33 -10.26 2.98
N VAL A 175 -0.69 -10.81 4.00
CA VAL A 175 0.54 -10.29 4.60
C VAL A 175 1.74 -11.02 4.00
N SER A 176 2.72 -10.25 3.53
CA SER A 176 3.92 -10.81 2.89
C SER A 176 4.98 -11.23 3.92
N GLN A 177 5.01 -10.58 5.09
CA GLN A 177 5.99 -10.84 6.13
C GLN A 177 5.48 -10.35 7.48
N ILE A 178 5.80 -11.08 8.56
CA ILE A 178 5.52 -10.70 9.95
C ILE A 178 6.84 -10.40 10.65
N ILE A 179 6.90 -9.29 11.36
CA ILE A 179 8.07 -8.80 12.10
C ILE A 179 7.68 -8.62 13.56
N PRO A 180 8.52 -9.06 14.52
CA PRO A 180 8.31 -8.77 15.94
C PRO A 180 8.14 -7.27 16.18
N LYS A 181 7.20 -6.92 17.03
CA LYS A 181 6.82 -5.52 17.30
C LYS A 181 8.00 -4.67 17.76
N GLU A 182 8.88 -5.22 18.57
CA GLU A 182 10.08 -4.55 19.07
C GLU A 182 11.05 -4.15 17.95
N ASN A 183 11.12 -4.92 16.87
CA ASN A 183 12.02 -4.68 15.75
C ASN A 183 11.32 -3.96 14.57
N PHE A 184 10.02 -3.69 14.70
CA PHE A 184 9.20 -3.28 13.55
C PHE A 184 9.62 -1.94 12.95
N ASN A 185 9.96 -0.95 13.79
CA ASN A 185 10.36 0.37 13.32
C ASN A 185 11.70 0.35 12.59
N ASP A 186 12.67 -0.39 13.10
CA ASP A 186 13.99 -0.53 12.46
C ASP A 186 13.86 -1.28 11.15
N PHE A 187 13.06 -2.35 11.12
CA PHE A 187 12.76 -3.10 9.91
C PHE A 187 12.12 -2.22 8.81
N ILE A 188 11.19 -1.32 9.16
CA ILE A 188 10.60 -0.38 8.19
C ILE A 188 11.70 0.38 7.45
N ILE A 189 12.65 0.94 8.19
CA ILE A 189 13.74 1.74 7.63
C ILE A 189 14.65 0.88 6.74
N GLU A 190 15.08 -0.27 7.25
CA GLU A 190 15.94 -1.20 6.52
C GLU A 190 15.29 -1.68 5.22
N PHE A 191 14.01 -2.04 5.28
CA PHE A 191 13.28 -2.51 4.10
C PHE A 191 13.10 -1.41 3.04
N LEU A 192 12.78 -0.18 3.45
CA LEU A 192 12.67 0.96 2.54
C LEU A 192 14.02 1.32 1.92
N ILE A 193 15.12 1.25 2.67
CA ILE A 193 16.48 1.39 2.15
C ILE A 193 16.75 0.30 1.11
N LYS A 194 16.44 -0.97 1.43
CA LYS A 194 16.61 -2.12 0.53
C LYS A 194 15.86 -1.93 -0.79
N ILE A 195 14.60 -1.50 -0.76
CA ILE A 195 13.81 -1.28 -1.98
C ILE A 195 14.34 -0.05 -2.74
N SER A 196 14.56 1.06 -2.06
CA SER A 196 15.01 2.30 -2.69
C SER A 196 16.46 2.23 -3.22
N SER A 197 17.24 1.23 -2.78
CA SER A 197 18.57 0.94 -3.36
C SER A 197 18.50 0.31 -4.76
N LYS A 198 17.30 0.01 -5.29
CA LYS A 198 17.12 -0.60 -6.61
C LYS A 198 16.88 0.47 -7.69
N PRO A 199 17.06 0.13 -8.99
CA PRO A 199 16.78 1.07 -10.08
C PRO A 199 15.30 1.44 -10.12
N LYS A 200 14.97 2.73 -10.04
CA LYS A 200 13.58 3.24 -10.02
C LYS A 200 12.76 2.69 -11.18
N LYS A 201 13.32 2.74 -12.40
CA LYS A 201 12.63 2.28 -13.60
C LYS A 201 12.27 0.80 -13.55
N SER A 202 13.15 -0.05 -13.04
CA SER A 202 12.87 -1.48 -12.90
C SER A 202 11.77 -1.74 -11.88
N LEU A 203 11.76 -1.03 -10.74
CA LEU A 203 10.69 -1.12 -9.74
C LEU A 203 9.32 -0.76 -10.35
N GLN A 204 9.26 0.34 -11.10
CA GLN A 204 8.04 0.78 -11.77
C GLN A 204 7.53 -0.24 -12.80
N ILE A 205 8.43 -0.81 -13.60
CA ILE A 205 8.09 -1.81 -14.60
C ILE A 205 7.57 -3.09 -13.93
N ILE A 206 8.25 -3.60 -12.90
CA ILE A 206 7.80 -4.78 -12.13
C ILE A 206 6.39 -4.55 -11.59
N LYS A 207 6.15 -3.43 -10.89
CA LYS A 207 4.82 -3.09 -10.37
C LYS A 207 3.76 -3.08 -11.48
N LYS A 208 4.06 -2.43 -12.60
CA LYS A 208 3.15 -2.34 -13.74
C LYS A 208 2.83 -3.72 -14.32
N LEU A 209 3.84 -4.57 -14.51
CA LEU A 209 3.67 -5.89 -15.12
C LEU A 209 2.87 -6.83 -14.21
N VAL A 210 3.18 -6.85 -12.90
CA VAL A 210 2.45 -7.68 -11.92
C VAL A 210 0.98 -7.26 -11.81
N ASN A 211 0.69 -5.97 -11.97
CA ASN A 211 -0.69 -5.46 -11.93
C ASN A 211 -1.48 -5.63 -13.25
N LEU A 212 -0.89 -6.22 -14.30
CA LEU A 212 -1.65 -6.58 -15.48
C LEU A 212 -2.64 -7.70 -15.14
N GLU A 213 -3.83 -7.65 -15.77
CA GLU A 213 -4.79 -8.76 -15.65
C GLU A 213 -4.16 -10.04 -16.20
N THR A 214 -4.17 -11.11 -15.39
CA THR A 214 -3.51 -12.40 -15.65
C THR A 214 -4.01 -13.08 -16.92
N ASN A 215 -5.20 -12.77 -17.38
CA ASN A 215 -5.82 -13.34 -18.58
C ASN A 215 -5.51 -12.57 -19.90
N SER A 216 -4.65 -11.55 -19.85
CA SER A 216 -4.28 -10.88 -21.09
C SER A 216 -3.33 -11.78 -21.89
N LYS A 217 -3.78 -12.29 -23.04
CA LYS A 217 -2.96 -13.07 -24.00
C LYS A 217 -1.61 -12.42 -24.31
N ASN A 218 -1.45 -11.15 -23.98
CA ASN A 218 -0.28 -10.32 -24.27
C ASN A 218 0.59 -10.02 -23.02
N ALA A 219 0.27 -10.54 -21.82
CA ALA A 219 1.02 -10.18 -20.60
C ALA A 219 2.49 -10.60 -20.68
N LEU A 220 2.75 -11.84 -21.07
CA LEU A 220 4.11 -12.35 -21.28
C LEU A 220 4.86 -11.61 -22.39
N GLN A 221 4.15 -11.24 -23.45
CA GLN A 221 4.76 -10.46 -24.55
C GLN A 221 5.12 -9.06 -24.08
N LYS A 222 4.30 -8.40 -23.27
CA LYS A 222 4.61 -7.10 -22.66
C LYS A 222 5.82 -7.19 -21.72
N GLU A 223 5.89 -8.24 -20.91
CA GLU A 223 7.05 -8.48 -20.02
C GLU A 223 8.34 -8.58 -20.83
N ARG A 224 8.34 -9.40 -21.91
CA ARG A 224 9.50 -9.55 -22.81
C ARG A 224 9.88 -8.24 -23.49
N GLN A 225 8.90 -7.45 -23.93
CA GLN A 225 9.16 -6.14 -24.54
C GLN A 225 9.82 -5.18 -23.54
N GLU A 226 9.36 -5.12 -22.31
CA GLU A 226 9.98 -4.28 -21.28
C GLU A 226 11.38 -4.81 -20.89
N PHE A 227 11.57 -6.13 -20.82
CA PHE A 227 12.88 -6.73 -20.62
C PHE A 227 13.87 -6.33 -21.72
N TYR A 228 13.47 -6.42 -23.00
CA TYR A 228 14.34 -6.01 -24.12
C TYR A 228 14.74 -4.53 -24.04
N LYS A 229 13.79 -3.64 -23.69
CA LYS A 229 14.10 -2.21 -23.48
C LYS A 229 15.11 -1.99 -22.36
N LEU A 230 15.03 -2.78 -21.30
CA LEU A 230 15.98 -2.68 -20.18
C LEU A 230 17.37 -3.20 -20.54
N LEU A 231 17.53 -4.11 -21.52
CA LEU A 231 18.83 -4.56 -21.99
C LEU A 231 19.71 -3.42 -22.54
N ASP A 232 19.11 -2.37 -23.09
CA ASP A 232 19.80 -1.21 -23.62
C ASP A 232 20.01 -0.10 -22.57
N SER A 233 19.50 -0.29 -21.35
CA SER A 233 19.55 0.74 -20.31
C SER A 233 20.97 0.88 -19.70
N LYS A 234 21.30 2.11 -19.27
CA LYS A 234 22.51 2.38 -18.49
C LYS A 234 22.55 1.55 -17.19
N ASN A 235 21.41 1.44 -16.50
CA ASN A 235 21.32 0.71 -15.25
C ASN A 235 21.63 -0.79 -15.41
N LYS A 236 21.29 -1.42 -16.55
CA LYS A 236 21.70 -2.79 -16.86
C LYS A 236 23.23 -2.91 -16.93
N LYS A 237 23.90 -1.98 -17.63
CA LYS A 237 25.36 -1.97 -17.73
C LYS A 237 26.03 -1.81 -16.35
N ILE A 238 25.52 -0.86 -15.55
CA ILE A 238 25.96 -0.63 -14.17
C ILE A 238 25.77 -1.91 -13.32
N GLY A 239 24.57 -2.48 -13.35
CA GLY A 239 24.23 -3.66 -12.54
C GLY A 239 25.09 -4.87 -12.86
N ILE A 240 25.24 -5.21 -14.15
CA ILE A 240 26.08 -6.35 -14.59
C ILE A 240 27.54 -6.12 -14.21
N LYS A 241 28.09 -4.93 -14.50
CA LYS A 241 29.48 -4.61 -14.14
C LYS A 241 29.71 -4.71 -12.63
N SER A 242 28.81 -4.17 -11.83
CA SER A 242 28.91 -4.22 -10.37
C SER A 242 28.81 -5.65 -9.86
N PHE A 243 27.93 -6.48 -10.43
CA PHE A 243 27.81 -7.89 -10.07
C PHE A 243 29.11 -8.67 -10.36
N ILE A 244 29.67 -8.51 -11.55
CA ILE A 244 30.93 -9.16 -11.93
C ILE A 244 32.08 -8.72 -11.00
N LEU A 245 32.13 -7.43 -10.66
CA LEU A 245 33.16 -6.87 -9.78
C LEU A 245 32.87 -7.05 -8.29
N LYS A 246 31.77 -7.71 -7.90
CA LYS A 246 31.34 -7.90 -6.50
C LYS A 246 31.23 -6.56 -5.73
N LYS A 247 30.78 -5.51 -6.40
CA LYS A 247 30.59 -4.15 -5.82
C LYS A 247 29.12 -3.80 -5.73
N THR A 248 28.79 -2.88 -4.82
CA THR A 248 27.45 -2.30 -4.74
C THR A 248 27.21 -1.37 -5.94
N PRO A 249 26.13 -1.55 -6.71
CA PRO A 249 25.82 -0.67 -7.84
C PRO A 249 25.36 0.71 -7.38
N VAL A 250 25.80 1.74 -8.11
CA VAL A 250 25.28 3.11 -8.00
C VAL A 250 24.46 3.38 -9.26
N TRP A 251 23.15 3.45 -9.10
CA TRP A 251 22.20 3.58 -10.21
C TRP A 251 22.10 5.02 -10.70
N ASP A 252 21.87 5.16 -12.02
CA ASP A 252 21.65 6.44 -12.69
C ASP A 252 20.20 6.96 -12.51
#